data_cd4bd2cada4791f3b65e53bf017bea3c
#
_entry.id   cd4bd2cada4791f3b65e53bf017bea3c
#
_cell.length_a   1.000
_cell.length_b   1.000
_cell.length_c   1.000
_cell.angle_alpha   90.00
_cell.angle_beta   90.00
_cell.angle_gamma   90.00
#
_symmetry.space_group_name_H-M   'P 1'
#
loop_
_entity.id
_entity.type
_entity.pdbx_description
1 polymer ?
#
loop_
_entity_poly.entity_id
_entity_poly.type
_entity_poly.pdbx_seq_one_letter_code
_entity_poly.pdbx_strand_id
1 'polypeptide(L)'
;MMYSCALWSDEEGGVNGDLVSGPTPGDIEAAQIRKIHHVLRQLRLRQGHRLLEFGTGWGGLAIEVRQLRSAFCASLLLNIRRQAARTYDCEVDTLTLSVEQKTLAEERIKDAGLEGRIRVHLLDYRDIPSEFEHAFDAFVSIEMIEHVGPKVRINLLN
;
A
#
# COMPACT_ATOMS: atom_id res chain seq x y z
N MET A 1 -8.97 8.94 0.60
CA MET A 1 -8.02 10.01 1.03
C MET A 1 -6.77 9.31 1.54
N MET A 2 -5.58 9.82 1.23
CA MET A 2 -4.29 9.36 1.78
C MET A 2 -3.60 10.56 2.41
N TYR A 3 -2.95 10.36 3.56
CA TYR A 3 -2.27 11.44 4.27
C TYR A 3 -0.84 11.67 3.77
N SER A 4 -0.23 10.63 3.20
CA SER A 4 1.14 10.67 2.71
C SER A 4 1.26 11.38 1.37
N CYS A 5 2.45 11.94 1.09
CA CYS A 5 2.74 12.63 -0.16
C CYS A 5 2.47 11.76 -1.38
N ALA A 6 1.99 12.37 -2.46
CA ALA A 6 1.80 11.71 -3.75
C ALA A 6 3.10 11.69 -4.57
N LEU A 7 3.18 10.84 -5.58
CA LEU A 7 4.29 10.79 -6.54
C LEU A 7 3.79 11.29 -7.89
N TRP A 8 4.16 12.51 -8.25
CA TRP A 8 3.81 13.16 -9.50
C TRP A 8 4.75 12.71 -10.63
N SER A 9 4.26 12.62 -11.85
CA SER A 9 5.09 12.38 -13.03
C SER A 9 5.79 13.67 -13.47
N ASP A 10 6.85 13.54 -14.27
CA ASP A 10 7.55 14.72 -14.84
C ASP A 10 6.63 15.57 -15.71
N GLU A 11 5.66 14.96 -16.40
CA GLU A 11 4.63 15.63 -17.20
C GLU A 11 3.66 16.46 -16.36
N GLU A 12 3.46 16.07 -15.09
CA GLU A 12 2.62 16.75 -14.09
C GLU A 12 3.44 17.72 -13.21
N GLY A 13 4.66 18.09 -13.63
CA GLY A 13 5.53 19.00 -12.89
C GLY A 13 6.47 18.32 -11.87
N GLY A 14 6.57 17.00 -11.89
CA GLY A 14 7.47 16.22 -11.02
C GLY A 14 7.16 16.41 -9.54
N VAL A 15 8.20 16.46 -8.71
CA VAL A 15 8.07 16.58 -7.24
C VAL A 15 7.39 17.86 -6.76
N ASN A 16 7.34 18.89 -7.59
CA ASN A 16 6.72 20.17 -7.26
C ASN A 16 5.23 20.24 -7.68
N GLY A 17 4.75 19.24 -8.42
CA GLY A 17 3.43 19.28 -9.04
C GLY A 17 3.33 20.33 -10.15
N ASP A 18 2.17 20.45 -10.79
CA ASP A 18 1.92 21.50 -11.76
C ASP A 18 1.52 22.80 -11.05
N LEU A 19 2.50 23.67 -10.84
CA LEU A 19 2.30 24.98 -10.21
C LEU A 19 1.73 26.03 -11.17
N VAL A 20 1.69 25.75 -12.47
CA VAL A 20 1.26 26.70 -13.51
C VAL A 20 -0.19 26.51 -13.86
N SER A 21 -0.58 25.29 -14.20
CA SER A 21 -1.95 24.95 -14.61
C SER A 21 -2.85 24.63 -13.42
N GLY A 22 -2.25 24.30 -12.27
CA GLY A 22 -2.97 23.90 -11.06
C GLY A 22 -3.53 22.47 -11.14
N PRO A 23 -4.30 22.06 -10.11
CA PRO A 23 -4.82 20.71 -10.04
C PRO A 23 -5.90 20.44 -11.08
N THR A 24 -5.88 19.23 -11.64
CA THR A 24 -6.94 18.71 -12.50
C THR A 24 -7.73 17.61 -11.78
N PRO A 25 -9.03 17.42 -12.11
CA PRO A 25 -9.81 16.35 -11.48
C PRO A 25 -9.16 14.98 -11.67
N GLY A 26 -8.94 14.26 -10.56
CA GLY A 26 -8.36 12.91 -10.56
C GLY A 26 -6.83 12.83 -10.59
N ASP A 27 -6.13 13.94 -10.65
CA ASP A 27 -4.66 13.96 -10.69
C ASP A 27 -4.03 13.47 -9.39
N ILE A 28 -4.55 13.88 -8.24
CA ILE A 28 -4.07 13.42 -6.94
C ILE A 28 -4.29 11.92 -6.74
N GLU A 29 -5.41 11.38 -7.19
CA GLU A 29 -5.69 9.94 -7.15
C GLU A 29 -4.67 9.17 -8.00
N ALA A 30 -4.41 9.64 -9.22
CA ALA A 30 -3.41 9.03 -10.10
C ALA A 30 -2.00 9.08 -9.51
N ALA A 31 -1.62 10.20 -8.91
CA ALA A 31 -0.33 10.39 -8.26
C ALA A 31 -0.18 9.51 -7.01
N GLN A 32 -1.25 9.32 -6.23
CA GLN A 32 -1.27 8.41 -5.08
C GLN A 32 -1.15 6.94 -5.51
N ILE A 33 -1.86 6.52 -6.54
CA ILE A 33 -1.73 5.17 -7.10
C ILE A 33 -0.31 4.94 -7.62
N ARG A 34 0.29 5.91 -8.29
CA ARG A 34 1.67 5.86 -8.78
C ARG A 34 2.67 5.66 -7.63
N LYS A 35 2.48 6.35 -6.51
CA LYS A 35 3.26 6.15 -5.29
C LYS A 35 3.14 4.72 -4.78
N ILE A 36 1.93 4.20 -4.64
CA ILE A 36 1.71 2.81 -4.18
C ILE A 36 2.44 1.83 -5.10
N HIS A 37 2.28 1.96 -6.41
CA HIS A 37 2.95 1.09 -7.37
C HIS A 37 4.48 1.22 -7.31
N HIS A 38 5.01 2.41 -7.03
CA HIS A 38 6.44 2.60 -6.82
C HIS A 38 6.92 1.80 -5.60
N VAL A 39 6.26 1.95 -4.47
CA VAL A 39 6.58 1.22 -3.23
C VAL A 39 6.49 -0.30 -3.44
N LEU A 40 5.39 -0.78 -4.01
CA LEU A 40 5.19 -2.21 -4.26
C LEU A 40 6.27 -2.83 -5.16
N ARG A 41 6.76 -2.08 -6.15
CA ARG A 41 7.89 -2.54 -6.97
C ARG A 41 9.18 -2.70 -6.17
N GLN A 42 9.42 -1.81 -5.20
CA GLN A 42 10.61 -1.90 -4.33
C GLN A 42 10.56 -3.11 -3.40
N LEU A 43 9.38 -3.52 -2.95
CA LEU A 43 9.19 -4.67 -2.06
C LEU A 43 9.50 -6.02 -2.73
N ARG A 44 9.58 -6.08 -4.07
CA ARG A 44 9.86 -7.30 -4.83
C ARG A 44 8.97 -8.49 -4.46
N LEU A 45 7.71 -8.21 -4.15
CA LEU A 45 6.72 -9.22 -3.78
C LEU A 45 6.59 -10.29 -4.86
N ARG A 46 6.25 -11.51 -4.45
CA ARG A 46 5.96 -12.66 -5.31
C ARG A 46 4.60 -13.23 -4.92
N GLN A 47 4.03 -14.02 -5.82
CA GLN A 47 2.79 -14.73 -5.53
C GLN A 47 2.95 -15.63 -4.28
N GLY A 48 1.97 -15.57 -3.40
CA GLY A 48 1.94 -16.31 -2.14
C GLY A 48 2.71 -15.68 -0.99
N HIS A 49 3.42 -14.55 -1.23
CA HIS A 49 4.07 -13.82 -0.15
C HIS A 49 3.04 -13.24 0.83
N ARG A 50 3.48 -13.07 2.07
CA ARG A 50 2.76 -12.35 3.11
C ARG A 50 3.40 -10.99 3.33
N LEU A 51 2.60 -9.94 3.26
CA LEU A 51 2.99 -8.55 3.49
C LEU A 51 2.45 -8.05 4.83
N LEU A 52 3.31 -7.45 5.64
CA LEU A 52 2.91 -6.69 6.81
C LEU A 52 2.95 -5.19 6.49
N GLU A 53 1.84 -4.48 6.70
CA GLU A 53 1.74 -3.04 6.54
C GLU A 53 1.50 -2.35 7.89
N PHE A 54 2.33 -1.37 8.22
CA PHE A 54 2.07 -0.48 9.34
C PHE A 54 1.46 0.84 8.85
N GLY A 55 0.27 1.14 9.33
CA GLY A 55 -0.48 2.31 8.94
C GLY A 55 -1.48 2.02 7.81
N THR A 56 -2.50 1.22 8.09
CA THR A 56 -3.59 0.86 7.15
C THR A 56 -4.15 2.08 6.40
N GLY A 57 -4.20 3.24 7.05
CA GLY A 57 -4.95 4.38 6.55
C GLY A 57 -6.39 3.96 6.21
N TRP A 58 -6.78 4.19 4.97
CA TRP A 58 -8.11 3.83 4.46
C TRP A 58 -8.11 2.54 3.60
N GLY A 59 -7.10 1.68 3.77
CA GLY A 59 -6.96 0.40 3.09
C GLY A 59 -6.39 0.47 1.67
N GLY A 60 -5.94 1.63 1.22
CA GLY A 60 -5.58 1.86 -0.18
C GLY A 60 -4.43 0.98 -0.68
N LEU A 61 -3.34 0.85 0.07
CA LEU A 61 -2.19 0.03 -0.33
C LEU A 61 -2.55 -1.46 -0.30
N ALA A 62 -3.17 -1.93 0.77
CA ALA A 62 -3.56 -3.33 0.93
C ALA A 62 -4.48 -3.81 -0.20
N ILE A 63 -5.45 -2.98 -0.61
CA ILE A 63 -6.36 -3.27 -1.72
C ILE A 63 -5.59 -3.25 -3.05
N GLU A 64 -4.73 -2.26 -3.29
CA GLU A 64 -3.99 -2.11 -4.54
C GLU A 64 -3.01 -3.25 -4.78
N VAL A 65 -2.36 -3.78 -3.75
CA VAL A 65 -1.53 -5.01 -3.81
C VAL A 65 -2.28 -6.16 -4.50
N ARG A 66 -3.60 -6.20 -4.34
CA ARG A 66 -4.47 -7.24 -4.89
C ARG A 66 -5.11 -6.88 -6.24
N GLN A 67 -5.45 -5.61 -6.45
CA GLN A 67 -6.19 -5.16 -7.64
C GLN A 67 -5.34 -4.98 -8.89
N LEU A 68 -4.02 -4.88 -8.77
CA LEU A 68 -3.10 -4.84 -9.93
C LEU A 68 -3.34 -5.96 -10.95
N ARG A 69 -4.10 -6.96 -10.58
CA ARG A 69 -4.53 -8.06 -11.44
C ARG A 69 -5.57 -7.66 -12.50
N SER A 70 -6.45 -6.70 -12.21
CA SER A 70 -7.65 -6.46 -13.02
C SER A 70 -7.48 -5.37 -14.08
N ALA A 71 -6.86 -4.26 -13.75
CA ALA A 71 -6.82 -3.09 -14.64
C ALA A 71 -5.78 -3.21 -15.77
N PHE A 72 -4.72 -3.98 -15.60
CA PHE A 72 -3.63 -4.11 -16.58
C PHE A 72 -3.89 -5.14 -17.66
N CYS A 73 -4.93 -5.98 -17.51
CA CYS A 73 -5.24 -7.03 -18.48
C CYS A 73 -6.00 -6.53 -19.72
N ALA A 74 -6.57 -5.32 -19.68
CA ALA A 74 -7.48 -4.84 -20.72
C ALA A 74 -6.87 -3.88 -21.75
N SER A 75 -5.70 -3.30 -21.53
CA SER A 75 -5.31 -2.12 -22.32
C SER A 75 -3.96 -2.13 -23.02
N LEU A 76 -3.10 -3.13 -22.92
CA LEU A 76 -1.83 -3.07 -23.65
C LEU A 76 -1.39 -4.43 -24.22
N LEU A 77 -1.81 -4.65 -25.45
CA LEU A 77 -1.47 -5.79 -26.30
C LEU A 77 0.05 -5.90 -26.58
N LEU A 78 0.57 -7.09 -26.32
CA LEU A 78 1.63 -7.86 -26.99
C LEU A 78 3.07 -7.82 -26.47
N ASN A 79 3.65 -6.74 -25.93
CA ASN A 79 5.06 -6.78 -25.53
C ASN A 79 5.35 -6.62 -24.03
N ILE A 80 4.36 -6.25 -23.23
CA ILE A 80 4.48 -6.08 -21.78
C ILE A 80 4.00 -7.33 -21.01
N ARG A 81 3.44 -8.31 -21.69
CA ARG A 81 2.90 -9.55 -21.09
C ARG A 81 3.89 -10.36 -20.26
N ARG A 82 5.19 -10.22 -20.47
CA ARG A 82 6.21 -10.96 -19.69
C ARG A 82 6.61 -10.28 -18.39
N GLN A 83 6.40 -8.98 -18.24
CA GLN A 83 6.75 -8.24 -17.02
C GLN A 83 5.53 -7.90 -16.15
N ALA A 84 4.36 -7.75 -16.74
CA ALA A 84 3.10 -7.41 -16.05
C ALA A 84 2.36 -8.62 -15.44
N ALA A 85 2.80 -9.84 -15.70
CA ALA A 85 2.23 -11.07 -15.12
C ALA A 85 2.65 -11.32 -13.65
N ARG A 86 3.36 -10.40 -13.02
CA ARG A 86 3.64 -10.42 -11.58
C ARG A 86 2.53 -9.71 -10.82
N THR A 87 1.36 -10.29 -10.84
CA THR A 87 0.32 -9.97 -9.88
C THR A 87 0.77 -10.46 -8.53
N TYR A 88 0.84 -9.56 -7.58
CA TYR A 88 1.16 -9.87 -6.20
C TYR A 88 -0.06 -10.55 -5.56
N ASP A 89 -0.26 -11.83 -5.80
CA ASP A 89 -1.28 -12.64 -5.13
C ASP A 89 -0.83 -12.91 -3.68
N CYS A 90 -0.60 -11.82 -2.93
CA CYS A 90 -0.08 -11.82 -1.57
C CYS A 90 -1.23 -11.82 -0.55
N GLU A 91 -0.96 -12.35 0.63
CA GLU A 91 -1.77 -12.06 1.82
C GLU A 91 -1.24 -10.77 2.46
N VAL A 92 -2.14 -9.97 3.02
CA VAL A 92 -1.78 -8.71 3.67
C VAL A 92 -2.35 -8.67 5.07
N ASP A 93 -1.48 -8.47 6.05
CA ASP A 93 -1.85 -8.06 7.39
C ASP A 93 -1.51 -6.58 7.56
N THR A 94 -2.46 -5.75 7.98
CA THR A 94 -2.26 -4.31 8.13
C THR A 94 -2.73 -3.82 9.49
N LEU A 95 -2.01 -2.87 10.08
CA LEU A 95 -2.25 -2.38 11.43
C LEU A 95 -2.73 -0.93 11.41
N THR A 96 -3.70 -0.63 12.27
CA THR A 96 -4.12 0.75 12.58
C THR A 96 -4.50 0.91 14.04
N LEU A 97 -4.38 2.13 14.57
CA LEU A 97 -4.87 2.50 15.89
C LEU A 97 -6.29 3.10 15.86
N SER A 98 -6.83 3.41 14.67
CA SER A 98 -8.14 4.05 14.51
C SER A 98 -9.22 3.02 14.19
N VAL A 99 -10.26 3.00 15.02
CA VAL A 99 -11.47 2.20 14.81
C VAL A 99 -12.14 2.58 13.49
N GLU A 100 -12.20 3.88 13.20
CA GLU A 100 -12.83 4.42 11.99
C GLU A 100 -12.07 4.00 10.73
N GLN A 101 -10.73 4.03 10.77
CA GLN A 101 -9.91 3.56 9.67
C GLN A 101 -10.11 2.06 9.45
N LYS A 102 -10.11 1.26 10.53
CA LYS A 102 -10.36 -0.18 10.45
C LYS A 102 -11.71 -0.46 9.79
N THR A 103 -12.79 0.14 10.32
CA THR A 103 -14.14 -0.07 9.80
C THR A 103 -14.24 0.25 8.30
N LEU A 104 -13.77 1.43 7.89
CA LEU A 104 -13.86 1.83 6.48
C LEU A 104 -12.94 1.00 5.58
N ALA A 105 -11.76 0.60 6.08
CA ALA A 105 -10.88 -0.28 5.32
C ALA A 105 -11.52 -1.66 5.11
N GLU A 106 -12.12 -2.25 6.14
CA GLU A 106 -12.82 -3.54 6.05
C GLU A 106 -14.03 -3.49 5.10
N GLU A 107 -14.81 -2.40 5.12
CA GLU A 107 -15.89 -2.18 4.15
C GLU A 107 -15.35 -2.19 2.71
N ARG A 108 -14.30 -1.44 2.44
CA ARG A 108 -13.67 -1.37 1.11
C ARG A 108 -13.06 -2.70 0.68
N ILE A 109 -12.44 -3.43 1.59
CA ILE A 109 -11.88 -4.77 1.35
C ILE A 109 -13.00 -5.72 0.96
N LYS A 110 -14.14 -5.65 1.64
CA LYS A 110 -15.34 -6.43 1.35
C LYS A 110 -15.92 -6.09 -0.02
N ASP A 111 -16.08 -4.80 -0.33
CA ASP A 111 -16.56 -4.33 -1.64
C ASP A 111 -15.66 -4.79 -2.78
N ALA A 112 -14.36 -4.92 -2.51
CA ALA A 112 -13.38 -5.45 -3.44
C ALA A 112 -13.33 -6.99 -3.51
N GLY A 113 -14.06 -7.71 -2.65
CA GLY A 113 -14.05 -9.19 -2.57
C GLY A 113 -12.74 -9.76 -2.04
N LEU A 114 -12.06 -9.07 -1.13
CA LEU A 114 -10.71 -9.39 -0.66
C LEU A 114 -10.64 -9.81 0.82
N GLU A 115 -11.77 -10.05 1.47
CA GLU A 115 -11.87 -10.36 2.91
C GLU A 115 -11.05 -11.59 3.35
N GLY A 116 -10.89 -12.57 2.48
CA GLY A 116 -10.09 -13.78 2.76
C GLY A 116 -8.57 -13.58 2.61
N ARG A 117 -8.11 -12.39 2.21
CA ARG A 117 -6.71 -12.14 1.83
C ARG A 117 -6.10 -10.93 2.52
N ILE A 118 -6.93 -10.03 3.04
CA ILE A 118 -6.49 -8.83 3.75
C ILE A 118 -7.11 -8.85 5.13
N ARG A 119 -6.28 -8.72 6.14
CA ARG A 119 -6.68 -8.67 7.56
C ARG A 119 -6.28 -7.32 8.14
N VAL A 120 -7.25 -6.60 8.72
CA VAL A 120 -7.02 -5.31 9.36
C VAL A 120 -7.04 -5.49 10.87
N HIS A 121 -5.92 -5.22 11.51
CA HIS A 121 -5.75 -5.33 12.95
C HIS A 121 -5.86 -3.96 13.62
N LEU A 122 -6.74 -3.83 14.61
CA LEU A 122 -6.75 -2.69 15.51
C LEU A 122 -5.71 -2.95 16.59
N LEU A 123 -4.47 -2.55 16.32
CA LEU A 123 -3.33 -2.96 17.12
C LEU A 123 -2.23 -1.89 17.10
N ASP A 124 -1.65 -1.64 18.26
CA ASP A 124 -0.40 -0.87 18.36
C ASP A 124 0.77 -1.76 17.91
N TYR A 125 1.66 -1.21 17.09
CA TYR A 125 2.86 -1.94 16.65
C TYR A 125 3.76 -2.40 17.81
N ARG A 126 3.62 -1.79 19.00
CA ARG A 126 4.33 -2.18 20.22
C ARG A 126 3.79 -3.45 20.87
N ASP A 127 2.56 -3.80 20.55
CA ASP A 127 1.84 -4.95 21.11
C ASP A 127 1.65 -6.06 20.05
N ILE A 128 2.52 -6.09 19.04
CA ILE A 128 2.48 -7.11 17.98
C ILE A 128 2.64 -8.50 18.60
N PRO A 129 1.71 -9.43 18.29
CA PRO A 129 1.78 -10.79 18.80
C PRO A 129 3.04 -11.54 18.31
N SER A 130 3.56 -12.44 19.15
CA SER A 130 4.76 -13.21 18.82
C SER A 130 4.60 -14.09 17.57
N GLU A 131 3.38 -14.47 17.21
CA GLU A 131 3.10 -15.21 15.98
C GLU A 131 3.37 -14.41 14.69
N PHE A 132 3.60 -13.10 14.79
CA PHE A 132 4.00 -12.26 13.67
C PHE A 132 5.51 -12.31 13.43
N GLU A 133 6.26 -12.79 14.39
CA GLU A 133 7.71 -12.91 14.28
C GLU A 133 8.08 -13.90 13.15
N HIS A 134 8.89 -13.44 12.21
CA HIS A 134 9.29 -14.19 11.01
C HIS A 134 8.13 -14.73 10.14
N ALA A 135 6.91 -14.18 10.28
CA ALA A 135 5.74 -14.65 9.56
C ALA A 135 5.49 -13.96 8.20
N PHE A 136 6.28 -12.96 7.86
CA PHE A 136 6.09 -12.13 6.66
C PHE A 136 7.33 -12.13 5.77
N ASP A 137 7.08 -12.08 4.45
CA ASP A 137 8.13 -12.02 3.43
C ASP A 137 8.55 -10.58 3.12
N ALA A 138 7.68 -9.62 3.44
CA ALA A 138 7.94 -8.19 3.25
C ALA A 138 7.22 -7.35 4.30
N PHE A 139 7.80 -6.18 4.54
CA PHE A 139 7.27 -5.17 5.44
C PHE A 139 7.19 -3.82 4.74
N VAL A 140 6.14 -3.06 5.00
CA VAL A 140 5.96 -1.70 4.50
C VAL A 140 5.40 -0.77 5.56
N SER A 141 5.96 0.43 5.62
CA SER A 141 5.44 1.53 6.44
C SER A 141 5.62 2.83 5.65
N ILE A 142 4.51 3.53 5.37
CA ILE A 142 4.54 4.78 4.62
C ILE A 142 4.11 5.92 5.56
N GLU A 143 5.03 6.87 5.78
CA GLU A 143 4.82 8.05 6.62
C GLU A 143 4.24 7.74 8.01
N MET A 144 4.74 6.68 8.64
CA MET A 144 4.37 6.32 10.02
C MET A 144 5.62 6.20 10.90
N ILE A 145 6.70 5.62 10.39
CA ILE A 145 7.90 5.33 11.18
C ILE A 145 8.63 6.59 11.63
N GLU A 146 8.50 7.70 10.91
CA GLU A 146 9.05 9.01 11.30
C GLU A 146 8.39 9.61 12.54
N HIS A 147 7.16 9.19 12.86
CA HIS A 147 6.44 9.57 14.06
C HIS A 147 6.78 8.72 15.28
N VAL A 148 7.60 7.68 15.07
CA VAL A 148 8.08 6.78 16.12
C VAL A 148 9.40 7.29 16.69
N GLY A 149 9.51 7.32 18.02
CA GLY A 149 10.72 7.79 18.71
C GLY A 149 11.97 6.96 18.33
N PRO A 150 13.18 7.57 18.36
CA PRO A 150 14.41 6.92 17.87
C PRO A 150 14.72 5.56 18.51
N LYS A 151 14.42 5.41 19.80
CA LYS A 151 14.66 4.14 20.54
C LYS A 151 13.79 3.00 20.03
N VAL A 152 12.57 3.30 19.60
CA VAL A 152 11.62 2.30 19.12
C VAL A 152 11.91 1.93 17.66
N ARG A 153 12.38 2.90 16.85
CA ARG A 153 12.80 2.63 15.45
C ARG A 153 13.86 1.54 15.36
N ILE A 154 14.84 1.55 16.26
CA ILE A 154 15.91 0.55 16.29
C ILE A 154 15.34 -0.85 16.54
N ASN A 155 14.37 -0.98 17.44
CA ASN A 155 13.77 -2.27 17.76
C ASN A 155 12.83 -2.80 16.66
N LEU A 156 12.27 -1.94 15.82
CA LEU A 156 11.43 -2.33 14.69
C LEU A 156 12.23 -2.82 13.47
N LEU A 157 13.51 -2.46 13.39
CA LEU A 157 14.38 -2.76 12.24
C LEU A 157 15.32 -3.95 12.49
N ASN A 158 15.36 -4.47 13.71
CA ASN A 158 16.08 -5.67 14.12
C ASN A 158 15.16 -6.87 14.26
#